data_3a81a818387241f1593d83a33703b8d6
#
_entry.id   3a81a818387241f1593d83a33703b8d6
#
_cell.length_a   1.000
_cell.length_b   1.000
_cell.length_c   1.000
_cell.angle_alpha   90.00
_cell.angle_beta   90.00
_cell.angle_gamma   90.00
#
_symmetry.space_group_name_H-M   'P 1'
#
loop_
_entity.id
_entity.type
_entity.pdbx_description
1 polymer ?
#
loop_
_entity_poly.entity_id
_entity_poly.type
_entity_poly.pdbx_seq_one_letter_code
_entity_poly.pdbx_strand_id
1 'polypeptide(L)'
;MAMEVAKSKTAAPKRSKEEIAAAREASQQFAEAQKTYGRGKQVAVKSVKDKKLRSNLKNLEAKYKNAVLQAKDSELLLENEGGYIEAEGELERTYKVRQDEIKENVGIEVAKNGFDLKLEGLGPYKADYTRNGRKLLLAGRKGHVATMDWREGKLGCELQLGETVRDAKWLHNDQFFAVAQKKYVYIYDQAGVEIHCLSKHVEPTHLEFLPYHFLLASAATSGFLKYTDTSTGQLVAELPTRK
;
A
#
# COMPACT_ATOMS: atom_id res chain seq x y z
N MET A 1 -57.90 -41.29 47.92
CA MET A 1 -56.55 -41.64 47.46
C MET A 1 -56.10 -40.58 46.48
N ALA A 2 -55.25 -39.65 46.94
CA ALA A 2 -54.68 -38.59 46.13
C ALA A 2 -53.26 -39.03 45.75
N MET A 3 -52.97 -39.20 44.46
CA MET A 3 -51.63 -39.52 43.95
C MET A 3 -50.86 -38.21 43.78
N GLU A 4 -49.86 -38.05 44.61
CA GLU A 4 -48.87 -36.96 44.54
C GLU A 4 -47.89 -37.24 43.39
N VAL A 5 -47.93 -36.44 42.32
CA VAL A 5 -46.99 -36.51 41.21
C VAL A 5 -45.71 -35.73 41.57
N ALA A 6 -44.69 -36.47 41.98
CA ALA A 6 -43.39 -35.88 42.23
C ALA A 6 -42.76 -35.34 40.93
N LYS A 7 -42.64 -34.02 40.83
CA LYS A 7 -41.87 -33.33 39.76
C LYS A 7 -40.38 -33.59 39.99
N SER A 8 -39.76 -34.50 39.23
CA SER A 8 -38.34 -34.66 39.17
C SER A 8 -37.69 -33.39 38.56
N LYS A 9 -36.92 -32.64 39.35
CA LYS A 9 -36.04 -31.58 38.90
C LYS A 9 -34.84 -32.24 38.19
N THR A 10 -34.91 -32.35 36.87
CA THR A 10 -33.74 -32.70 36.06
C THR A 10 -32.69 -31.60 36.21
N ALA A 11 -31.55 -31.93 36.84
CA ALA A 11 -30.39 -31.02 36.95
C ALA A 11 -29.85 -30.76 35.56
N ALA A 12 -29.66 -29.49 35.22
CA ALA A 12 -29.04 -29.09 33.94
C ALA A 12 -27.65 -29.72 33.79
N PRO A 13 -27.28 -30.22 32.61
CA PRO A 13 -25.98 -30.86 32.39
C PRO A 13 -24.85 -29.88 32.71
N LYS A 14 -23.84 -30.34 33.47
CA LYS A 14 -22.66 -29.55 33.79
C LYS A 14 -21.87 -29.32 32.49
N ARG A 15 -21.65 -28.07 32.12
CA ARG A 15 -20.84 -27.68 30.95
C ARG A 15 -19.42 -28.26 31.05
N SER A 16 -18.88 -28.71 29.93
CA SER A 16 -17.50 -29.22 29.86
C SER A 16 -16.49 -28.12 30.14
N LYS A 17 -15.27 -28.48 30.55
CA LYS A 17 -14.19 -27.49 30.77
C LYS A 17 -13.89 -26.69 29.50
N GLU A 18 -13.98 -27.33 28.34
CA GLU A 18 -13.78 -26.69 27.00
C GLU A 18 -14.88 -25.68 26.67
N GLU A 19 -16.15 -26.03 26.95
CA GLU A 19 -17.26 -25.07 26.75
C GLU A 19 -17.15 -23.84 27.67
N ILE A 20 -16.61 -24.02 28.87
CA ILE A 20 -16.37 -22.91 29.81
C ILE A 20 -15.22 -22.03 29.33
N ALA A 21 -14.14 -22.61 28.77
CA ALA A 21 -13.02 -21.90 28.20
C ALA A 21 -13.47 -21.09 26.98
N ALA A 22 -14.15 -21.72 26.02
CA ALA A 22 -14.71 -21.07 24.84
C ALA A 22 -15.69 -19.92 25.16
N ALA A 23 -16.51 -20.10 26.20
CA ALA A 23 -17.42 -19.04 26.67
C ALA A 23 -16.68 -17.84 27.30
N ARG A 24 -15.53 -18.08 27.93
CA ARG A 24 -14.66 -17.02 28.46
C ARG A 24 -13.99 -16.24 27.35
N GLU A 25 -13.43 -16.92 26.34
CA GLU A 25 -12.81 -16.30 25.17
C GLU A 25 -13.83 -15.45 24.39
N ALA A 26 -15.01 -15.99 24.09
CA ALA A 26 -16.08 -15.22 23.45
C ALA A 26 -16.51 -13.99 24.26
N SER A 27 -16.52 -14.10 25.59
CA SER A 27 -16.82 -12.98 26.47
C SER A 27 -15.72 -11.91 26.46
N GLN A 28 -14.45 -12.29 26.36
CA GLN A 28 -13.32 -11.35 26.25
C GLN A 28 -13.34 -10.64 24.91
N GLN A 29 -13.51 -11.38 23.82
CA GLN A 29 -13.64 -10.80 22.46
C GLN A 29 -14.78 -9.79 22.36
N PHE A 30 -15.93 -10.13 22.97
CA PHE A 30 -17.06 -9.18 23.01
C PHE A 30 -16.74 -7.95 23.84
N ALA A 31 -16.07 -8.07 24.97
CA ALA A 31 -15.68 -6.94 25.82
C ALA A 31 -14.72 -5.98 25.10
N GLU A 32 -13.76 -6.52 24.35
CA GLU A 32 -12.87 -5.74 23.50
C GLU A 32 -13.63 -5.05 22.37
N ALA A 33 -14.43 -5.79 21.61
CA ALA A 33 -15.24 -5.23 20.53
C ALA A 33 -16.21 -4.14 21.04
N GLN A 34 -16.76 -4.32 22.22
CA GLN A 34 -17.66 -3.33 22.85
C GLN A 34 -16.92 -2.06 23.24
N LYS A 35 -15.65 -2.13 23.59
CA LYS A 35 -14.85 -0.95 23.94
C LYS A 35 -14.64 -0.05 22.72
N THR A 36 -14.46 -0.63 21.54
CA THR A 36 -14.18 0.10 20.29
C THR A 36 -15.48 0.49 19.57
N TYR A 37 -16.41 -0.47 19.40
CA TYR A 37 -17.63 -0.32 18.59
C TYR A 37 -18.92 -0.18 19.40
N GLY A 38 -18.79 -0.12 20.73
CA GLY A 38 -19.96 -0.04 21.59
C GLY A 38 -20.56 1.37 21.67
N ARG A 39 -21.88 1.46 21.66
CA ARG A 39 -22.64 2.73 21.77
C ARG A 39 -22.91 3.20 23.20
N GLY A 40 -22.24 2.66 24.19
CA GLY A 40 -22.41 3.03 25.57
C GLY A 40 -23.04 1.94 26.46
N LYS A 41 -23.68 2.34 27.56
CA LYS A 41 -24.22 1.39 28.56
C LYS A 41 -25.37 0.57 28.01
N GLN A 42 -25.45 -0.70 28.41
CA GLN A 42 -26.57 -1.59 28.10
C GLN A 42 -27.86 -1.08 28.74
N VAL A 43 -28.97 -1.29 28.05
CA VAL A 43 -30.30 -0.93 28.58
C VAL A 43 -30.68 -1.88 29.70
N ALA A 44 -31.13 -1.35 30.83
CA ALA A 44 -31.59 -2.14 31.99
C ALA A 44 -32.92 -2.80 31.70
N VAL A 45 -32.97 -3.85 30.89
CA VAL A 45 -34.16 -4.58 30.44
C VAL A 45 -34.99 -5.11 31.61
N LYS A 46 -34.35 -5.44 32.75
CA LYS A 46 -35.00 -5.98 33.94
C LYS A 46 -35.92 -4.97 34.63
N SER A 47 -35.65 -3.67 34.50
CA SER A 47 -36.43 -2.60 35.13
C SER A 47 -37.73 -2.28 34.39
N VAL A 48 -37.91 -2.77 33.16
CA VAL A 48 -39.07 -2.50 32.33
C VAL A 48 -40.24 -3.40 32.74
N LYS A 49 -41.34 -2.80 33.15
CA LYS A 49 -42.55 -3.52 33.64
C LYS A 49 -43.34 -4.18 32.50
N ASP A 50 -43.45 -3.56 31.34
CA ASP A 50 -44.18 -4.08 30.19
C ASP A 50 -43.43 -5.29 29.58
N LYS A 51 -44.13 -6.45 29.50
CA LYS A 51 -43.59 -7.71 28.96
C LYS A 51 -43.26 -7.62 27.49
N LYS A 52 -44.10 -6.95 26.69
CA LYS A 52 -43.89 -6.81 25.23
C LYS A 52 -42.70 -5.93 24.93
N LEU A 53 -42.61 -4.81 25.60
CA LEU A 53 -41.46 -3.89 25.48
C LEU A 53 -40.15 -4.55 25.97
N ARG A 54 -40.21 -5.29 27.08
CA ARG A 54 -39.05 -6.06 27.60
C ARG A 54 -38.54 -7.09 26.60
N SER A 55 -39.43 -7.82 25.93
CA SER A 55 -39.09 -8.79 24.90
C SER A 55 -38.43 -8.11 23.71
N ASN A 56 -38.99 -7.02 23.23
CA ASN A 56 -38.45 -6.24 22.12
C ASN A 56 -37.06 -5.68 22.45
N LEU A 57 -36.85 -5.11 23.62
CA LEU A 57 -35.54 -4.60 24.07
C LEU A 57 -34.53 -5.72 24.20
N LYS A 58 -34.90 -6.90 24.68
CA LYS A 58 -34.01 -8.07 24.76
C LYS A 58 -33.56 -8.52 23.37
N ASN A 59 -34.48 -8.55 22.40
CA ASN A 59 -34.16 -8.90 21.01
C ASN A 59 -33.24 -7.83 20.34
N LEU A 60 -33.50 -6.54 20.64
CA LEU A 60 -32.67 -5.43 20.19
C LEU A 60 -31.24 -5.52 20.75
N GLU A 61 -31.09 -5.81 22.05
CA GLU A 61 -29.79 -6.00 22.68
C GLU A 61 -29.03 -7.19 22.09
N ALA A 62 -29.73 -8.29 21.78
CA ALA A 62 -29.13 -9.43 21.10
C ALA A 62 -28.64 -9.09 19.70
N LYS A 63 -29.44 -8.36 18.91
CA LYS A 63 -29.04 -7.85 17.58
C LYS A 63 -27.86 -6.91 17.68
N TYR A 64 -27.85 -6.03 18.67
CA TYR A 64 -26.77 -5.09 18.91
C TYR A 64 -25.44 -5.80 19.24
N LYS A 65 -25.47 -6.85 20.10
CA LYS A 65 -24.30 -7.66 20.40
C LYS A 65 -23.70 -8.31 19.16
N ASN A 66 -24.57 -8.87 18.32
CA ASN A 66 -24.13 -9.47 17.06
C ASN A 66 -23.54 -8.42 16.10
N ALA A 67 -24.15 -7.22 16.04
CA ALA A 67 -23.62 -6.14 15.20
C ALA A 67 -22.24 -5.65 15.64
N VAL A 68 -21.97 -5.59 16.96
CA VAL A 68 -20.66 -5.23 17.50
C VAL A 68 -19.59 -6.27 17.13
N LEU A 69 -19.91 -7.56 17.21
CA LEU A 69 -18.99 -8.62 16.79
C LEU A 69 -18.73 -8.57 15.28
N GLN A 70 -19.78 -8.41 14.47
CA GLN A 70 -19.65 -8.29 13.02
C GLN A 70 -18.85 -7.05 12.61
N ALA A 71 -18.97 -5.93 13.35
CA ALA A 71 -18.16 -4.74 13.13
C ALA A 71 -16.66 -5.01 13.38
N LYS A 72 -16.33 -5.79 14.44
CA LYS A 72 -14.96 -6.23 14.70
C LYS A 72 -14.44 -7.16 13.59
N ASP A 73 -15.26 -8.11 13.16
CA ASP A 73 -14.89 -9.04 12.09
C ASP A 73 -14.68 -8.32 10.75
N SER A 74 -15.47 -7.26 10.48
CA SER A 74 -15.32 -6.45 9.26
C SER A 74 -14.10 -5.52 9.27
N GLU A 75 -13.44 -5.35 10.40
CA GLU A 75 -12.20 -4.57 10.51
C GLU A 75 -11.09 -5.13 9.60
N LEU A 76 -11.09 -6.44 9.35
CA LEU A 76 -10.19 -7.08 8.40
C LEU A 76 -10.38 -6.63 6.95
N LEU A 77 -11.55 -6.08 6.63
CA LEU A 77 -11.91 -5.60 5.29
C LEU A 77 -11.64 -4.09 5.11
N LEU A 78 -11.32 -3.37 6.19
CA LEU A 78 -10.99 -1.96 6.11
C LEU A 78 -9.64 -1.81 5.41
N GLU A 79 -9.56 -0.89 4.44
CA GLU A 79 -8.28 -0.51 3.86
C GLU A 79 -7.42 0.13 4.95
N ASN A 80 -6.23 -0.43 5.15
CA ASN A 80 -5.24 0.19 6.01
C ASN A 80 -4.75 1.46 5.32
N GLU A 81 -4.90 2.60 5.97
CA GLU A 81 -4.28 3.84 5.52
C GLU A 81 -2.76 3.62 5.46
N GLY A 82 -2.15 4.10 4.37
CA GLY A 82 -0.71 4.03 4.22
C GLY A 82 -0.03 4.83 5.32
N GLY A 83 0.48 4.13 6.32
CA GLY A 83 1.25 4.72 7.41
C GLY A 83 2.74 4.71 7.09
N TYR A 84 3.52 5.28 7.98
CA TYR A 84 4.97 5.17 8.00
C TYR A 84 5.40 4.58 9.35
N ILE A 85 6.61 4.01 9.38
CA ILE A 85 7.15 3.42 10.59
C ILE A 85 7.66 4.55 11.48
N GLU A 86 7.05 4.72 12.66
CA GLU A 86 7.49 5.65 13.69
C GLU A 86 8.23 4.90 14.79
N ALA A 87 9.27 5.53 15.33
CA ALA A 87 9.97 5.01 16.50
C ALA A 87 9.14 5.29 17.78
N GLU A 88 8.78 4.26 18.52
CA GLU A 88 8.04 4.38 19.80
C GLU A 88 8.96 4.79 20.96
N GLY A 89 10.27 4.55 20.82
CA GLY A 89 11.27 4.85 21.85
C GLY A 89 12.53 5.52 21.31
N GLU A 90 13.28 6.22 22.17
CA GLU A 90 14.53 6.92 21.81
C GLU A 90 15.63 5.97 21.29
N LEU A 91 15.59 4.69 21.67
CA LEU A 91 16.56 3.67 21.27
C LEU A 91 16.15 2.90 20.03
N GLU A 92 14.90 3.00 19.63
CA GLU A 92 14.37 2.34 18.46
C GLU A 92 14.78 3.08 17.19
N ARG A 93 15.30 2.33 16.23
CA ARG A 93 15.77 2.89 14.97
C ARG A 93 15.05 2.24 13.81
N THR A 94 14.21 2.98 13.12
CA THR A 94 13.35 2.50 12.04
C THR A 94 14.12 1.85 10.88
N TYR A 95 15.36 2.27 10.63
CA TYR A 95 16.20 1.68 9.59
C TYR A 95 16.67 0.24 9.88
N LYS A 96 16.50 -0.24 11.12
CA LYS A 96 16.85 -1.63 11.49
C LYS A 96 15.71 -2.61 11.21
N VAL A 97 14.48 -2.11 11.02
CA VAL A 97 13.31 -2.94 10.74
C VAL A 97 13.46 -3.60 9.37
N ARG A 98 13.35 -4.93 9.33
CA ARG A 98 13.46 -5.70 8.10
C ARG A 98 12.09 -5.88 7.44
N GLN A 99 12.08 -6.08 6.13
CA GLN A 99 10.86 -6.32 5.37
C GLN A 99 10.10 -7.58 5.82
N ASP A 100 10.82 -8.59 6.32
CA ASP A 100 10.21 -9.82 6.83
C ASP A 100 9.43 -9.54 8.13
N GLU A 101 9.98 -8.72 9.03
CA GLU A 101 9.31 -8.28 10.27
C GLU A 101 8.05 -7.46 9.95
N ILE A 102 8.12 -6.60 8.92
CA ILE A 102 6.96 -5.82 8.47
C ILE A 102 5.86 -6.77 7.95
N LYS A 103 6.21 -7.77 7.13
CA LYS A 103 5.24 -8.72 6.58
C LYS A 103 4.53 -9.55 7.65
N GLU A 104 5.22 -9.87 8.75
CA GLU A 104 4.65 -10.62 9.88
C GLU A 104 3.66 -9.78 10.70
N ASN A 105 3.88 -8.47 10.78
CA ASN A 105 3.10 -7.55 11.62
C ASN A 105 1.96 -6.83 10.90
N VAL A 106 1.87 -6.95 9.57
CA VAL A 106 0.79 -6.30 8.79
C VAL A 106 -0.30 -7.30 8.39
N GLY A 107 -1.48 -6.79 8.10
CA GLY A 107 -2.60 -7.62 7.62
C GLY A 107 -2.28 -8.33 6.31
N ILE A 108 -2.93 -9.49 6.09
CA ILE A 108 -2.69 -10.38 4.93
C ILE A 108 -2.81 -9.66 3.58
N GLU A 109 -3.77 -8.74 3.46
CA GLU A 109 -3.98 -7.96 2.22
C GLU A 109 -2.80 -7.01 1.94
N VAL A 110 -2.25 -6.38 2.97
CA VAL A 110 -1.08 -5.50 2.85
C VAL A 110 0.19 -6.32 2.59
N ALA A 111 0.33 -7.47 3.25
CA ALA A 111 1.47 -8.37 3.06
C ALA A 111 1.58 -8.90 1.61
N LYS A 112 0.46 -9.08 0.91
CA LYS A 112 0.43 -9.47 -0.51
C LYS A 112 1.04 -8.43 -1.44
N ASN A 113 1.05 -7.16 -1.06
CA ASN A 113 1.65 -6.07 -1.85
C ASN A 113 3.18 -6.09 -1.78
N GLY A 114 3.76 -6.81 -0.85
CA GLY A 114 5.20 -7.01 -0.76
C GLY A 114 5.67 -8.00 -1.81
N PHE A 115 6.44 -7.55 -2.79
CA PHE A 115 7.07 -8.41 -3.78
C PHE A 115 8.59 -8.24 -3.78
N ASP A 116 9.30 -9.29 -4.17
CA ASP A 116 10.76 -9.33 -4.23
C ASP A 116 11.20 -9.46 -5.69
N LEU A 117 11.79 -8.39 -6.23
CA LEU A 117 12.30 -8.33 -7.60
C LEU A 117 13.79 -8.62 -7.62
N LYS A 118 14.18 -9.80 -8.08
CA LYS A 118 15.59 -10.20 -8.27
C LYS A 118 15.98 -10.08 -9.73
N LEU A 119 16.55 -8.93 -10.10
CA LEU A 119 16.95 -8.60 -11.47
C LEU A 119 18.48 -8.63 -11.59
N GLU A 120 19.09 -9.80 -11.50
CA GLU A 120 20.55 -9.96 -11.44
C GLU A 120 21.26 -9.75 -12.80
N GLY A 121 20.60 -10.06 -13.91
CA GLY A 121 21.22 -10.14 -15.22
C GLY A 121 21.59 -8.81 -15.88
N LEU A 122 20.76 -7.78 -15.71
CA LEU A 122 20.79 -6.54 -16.51
C LEU A 122 21.11 -5.29 -15.68
N GLY A 123 21.51 -5.47 -14.43
CA GLY A 123 21.85 -4.39 -13.49
C GLY A 123 23.18 -3.69 -13.77
N PRO A 124 23.53 -2.68 -12.98
CA PRO A 124 22.73 -2.10 -11.89
C PRO A 124 21.50 -1.35 -12.37
N TYR A 125 20.48 -1.32 -11.52
CA TYR A 125 19.21 -0.66 -11.82
C TYR A 125 19.07 0.68 -11.13
N LYS A 126 18.39 1.61 -11.80
CA LYS A 126 17.81 2.82 -11.22
C LYS A 126 16.30 2.69 -11.21
N ALA A 127 15.68 3.28 -10.22
CA ALA A 127 14.22 3.27 -10.05
C ALA A 127 13.72 4.70 -9.92
N ASP A 128 12.56 4.97 -10.50
CA ASP A 128 11.86 6.22 -10.36
C ASP A 128 10.35 5.95 -10.22
N TYR A 129 9.67 6.77 -9.43
CA TYR A 129 8.23 6.66 -9.23
C TYR A 129 7.50 7.82 -9.90
N THR A 130 6.32 7.57 -10.39
CA THR A 130 5.40 8.65 -10.80
C THR A 130 5.10 9.56 -9.61
N ARG A 131 4.71 10.80 -9.86
CA ARG A 131 4.39 11.79 -8.83
C ARG A 131 3.31 11.33 -7.84
N ASN A 132 2.35 10.51 -8.29
CA ASN A 132 1.33 9.89 -7.44
C ASN A 132 1.80 8.61 -6.74
N GLY A 133 3.05 8.17 -6.96
CA GLY A 133 3.64 6.97 -6.37
C GLY A 133 3.03 5.65 -6.85
N ARG A 134 2.21 5.65 -7.90
CA ARG A 134 1.50 4.44 -8.34
C ARG A 134 2.33 3.56 -9.27
N LYS A 135 3.04 4.16 -10.21
CA LYS A 135 3.84 3.42 -11.20
C LYS A 135 5.32 3.52 -10.89
N LEU A 136 6.01 2.43 -11.05
CA LEU A 136 7.45 2.29 -10.92
C LEU A 136 8.09 2.17 -12.29
N LEU A 137 9.14 2.94 -12.53
CA LEU A 137 10.02 2.84 -13.70
C LEU A 137 11.34 2.24 -13.24
N LEU A 138 11.76 1.17 -13.89
CA LEU A 138 13.05 0.51 -13.67
C LEU A 138 13.91 0.66 -14.90
N ALA A 139 15.15 1.07 -14.72
CA ALA A 139 16.12 1.22 -15.80
C ALA A 139 17.41 0.51 -15.46
N GLY A 140 17.69 -0.57 -16.16
CA GLY A 140 18.92 -1.35 -16.05
C GLY A 140 20.02 -0.82 -16.95
N ARG A 141 21.24 -0.76 -16.44
CA ARG A 141 22.38 -0.19 -17.19
C ARG A 141 22.69 -0.91 -18.50
N LYS A 142 22.31 -2.16 -18.63
CA LYS A 142 22.52 -2.96 -19.86
C LYS A 142 21.40 -2.79 -20.91
N GLY A 143 20.50 -1.80 -20.73
CA GLY A 143 19.49 -1.46 -21.72
C GLY A 143 18.08 -2.00 -21.42
N HIS A 144 17.87 -2.63 -20.30
CA HIS A 144 16.55 -3.06 -19.87
C HIS A 144 15.78 -1.88 -19.25
N VAL A 145 14.58 -1.61 -19.74
CA VAL A 145 13.69 -0.59 -19.17
C VAL A 145 12.29 -1.21 -18.99
N ALA A 146 11.73 -1.10 -17.82
CA ALA A 146 10.41 -1.64 -17.51
C ALA A 146 9.58 -0.65 -16.70
N THR A 147 8.29 -0.58 -17.00
CA THR A 147 7.32 0.15 -16.19
C THR A 147 6.32 -0.82 -15.57
N MET A 148 5.96 -0.61 -14.33
CA MET A 148 4.99 -1.46 -13.65
C MET A 148 4.11 -0.67 -12.68
N ASP A 149 2.87 -1.12 -12.52
CA ASP A 149 2.04 -0.77 -11.39
C ASP A 149 2.42 -1.70 -10.23
N TRP A 150 3.19 -1.19 -9.28
CA TRP A 150 3.72 -2.00 -8.19
C TRP A 150 2.65 -2.41 -7.17
N ARG A 151 1.52 -1.69 -7.09
CA ARG A 151 0.42 -2.05 -6.19
C ARG A 151 -0.37 -3.24 -6.72
N GLU A 152 -0.64 -3.25 -8.01
CA GLU A 152 -1.34 -4.34 -8.69
C GLU A 152 -0.40 -5.47 -9.12
N GLY A 153 0.92 -5.25 -9.08
CA GLY A 153 1.91 -6.18 -9.62
C GLY A 153 1.83 -6.35 -11.13
N LYS A 154 1.28 -5.35 -11.85
CA LYS A 154 1.02 -5.42 -13.28
C LYS A 154 2.14 -4.74 -14.07
N LEU A 155 2.74 -5.48 -15.00
CA LEU A 155 3.71 -4.95 -15.95
C LEU A 155 3.01 -4.01 -16.94
N GLY A 156 3.57 -2.80 -17.11
CA GLY A 156 3.12 -1.84 -18.10
C GLY A 156 3.78 -2.08 -19.46
N CYS A 157 5.06 -1.78 -19.58
CA CYS A 157 5.88 -2.10 -20.74
C CYS A 157 7.24 -2.64 -20.31
N GLU A 158 7.85 -3.40 -21.18
CA GLU A 158 9.22 -3.92 -21.03
C GLU A 158 9.96 -3.73 -22.34
N LEU A 159 11.12 -3.07 -22.28
CA LEU A 159 11.94 -2.71 -23.43
C LEU A 159 13.35 -3.21 -23.25
N GLN A 160 13.93 -3.69 -24.34
CA GLN A 160 15.36 -4.01 -24.47
C GLN A 160 15.96 -3.07 -25.51
N LEU A 161 16.62 -2.01 -25.05
CA LEU A 161 17.12 -0.94 -25.90
C LEU A 161 18.44 -1.27 -26.60
N GLY A 162 19.11 -2.34 -26.18
CA GLY A 162 20.39 -2.75 -26.75
C GLY A 162 21.57 -1.78 -26.51
N GLU A 163 21.32 -0.63 -25.89
CA GLU A 163 22.30 0.38 -25.51
C GLU A 163 22.36 0.56 -23.99
N THR A 164 23.46 1.11 -23.52
CA THR A 164 23.60 1.42 -22.09
C THR A 164 22.66 2.53 -21.68
N VAL A 165 21.79 2.25 -20.71
CA VAL A 165 20.95 3.25 -20.05
C VAL A 165 21.67 3.76 -18.81
N ARG A 166 21.76 5.07 -18.66
CA ARG A 166 22.43 5.73 -17.54
C ARG A 166 21.44 6.25 -16.50
N ASP A 167 20.28 6.69 -16.96
CA ASP A 167 19.20 7.20 -16.12
C ASP A 167 17.83 7.11 -16.79
N ALA A 168 16.75 7.13 -16.01
CA ALA A 168 15.41 7.23 -16.52
C ALA A 168 14.54 8.00 -15.55
N LYS A 169 13.61 8.80 -16.06
CA LYS A 169 12.71 9.63 -15.26
C LYS A 169 11.31 9.68 -15.86
N TRP A 170 10.31 9.61 -14.99
CA TRP A 170 8.95 9.96 -15.37
C TRP A 170 8.84 11.46 -15.68
N LEU A 171 8.01 11.80 -16.65
CA LEU A 171 7.69 13.19 -16.99
C LEU A 171 6.50 13.69 -16.13
N HIS A 172 5.77 14.66 -16.64
CA HIS A 172 4.69 15.34 -15.92
C HIS A 172 3.51 14.44 -15.56
N ASN A 173 3.29 13.39 -16.32
CA ASN A 173 2.24 12.39 -16.10
C ASN A 173 2.81 10.98 -16.18
N ASP A 174 1.96 9.99 -15.95
CA ASP A 174 2.30 8.57 -16.01
C ASP A 174 2.25 7.97 -17.43
N GLN A 175 2.12 8.79 -18.46
CA GLN A 175 2.05 8.37 -19.86
C GLN A 175 3.40 8.41 -20.56
N PHE A 176 4.31 9.29 -20.11
CA PHE A 176 5.60 9.49 -20.77
C PHE A 176 6.75 9.40 -19.80
N PHE A 177 7.82 8.77 -20.24
CA PHE A 177 9.08 8.70 -19.50
C PHE A 177 10.27 8.97 -20.40
N ALA A 178 11.30 9.60 -19.86
CA ALA A 178 12.55 9.89 -20.53
C ALA A 178 13.64 8.91 -20.10
N VAL A 179 14.45 8.47 -21.06
CA VAL A 179 15.56 7.53 -20.83
C VAL A 179 16.85 8.16 -21.37
N ALA A 180 17.85 8.28 -20.50
CA ALA A 180 19.20 8.67 -20.87
C ALA A 180 19.96 7.46 -21.40
N GLN A 181 20.02 7.32 -22.72
CA GLN A 181 20.81 6.29 -23.38
C GLN A 181 22.26 6.75 -23.57
N LYS A 182 23.09 5.89 -24.12
CA LYS A 182 24.50 6.15 -24.30
C LYS A 182 24.80 7.44 -25.05
N LYS A 183 24.06 7.72 -26.12
CA LYS A 183 24.27 8.89 -26.98
C LYS A 183 23.33 10.05 -26.69
N TYR A 184 22.03 9.79 -26.62
CA TYR A 184 20.98 10.80 -26.56
C TYR A 184 19.95 10.49 -25.48
N VAL A 185 19.06 11.42 -25.24
CA VAL A 185 17.85 11.21 -24.41
C VAL A 185 16.70 10.87 -25.34
N TYR A 186 15.96 9.83 -24.99
CA TYR A 186 14.77 9.40 -25.70
C TYR A 186 13.55 9.51 -24.80
N ILE A 187 12.42 9.90 -25.36
CA ILE A 187 11.14 9.95 -24.69
C ILE A 187 10.27 8.83 -25.24
N TYR A 188 9.76 8.02 -24.34
CA TYR A 188 8.89 6.88 -24.63
C TYR A 188 7.48 7.12 -24.07
N ASP A 189 6.51 6.51 -24.73
CA ASP A 189 5.14 6.38 -24.27
C ASP A 189 5.00 5.22 -23.25
N GLN A 190 3.88 5.17 -22.57
CA GLN A 190 3.48 4.09 -21.66
C GLN A 190 3.52 2.71 -22.32
N ALA A 191 3.27 2.62 -23.63
CA ALA A 191 3.36 1.38 -24.39
C ALA A 191 4.81 1.00 -24.79
N GLY A 192 5.80 1.85 -24.51
CA GLY A 192 7.19 1.65 -24.90
C GLY A 192 7.52 2.10 -26.32
N VAL A 193 6.65 2.91 -26.94
CA VAL A 193 6.92 3.46 -28.26
C VAL A 193 7.77 4.71 -28.13
N GLU A 194 8.84 4.83 -28.93
CA GLU A 194 9.67 6.03 -29.01
C GLU A 194 8.87 7.16 -29.66
N ILE A 195 8.74 8.27 -28.94
CA ILE A 195 8.04 9.47 -29.44
C ILE A 195 9.03 10.52 -29.90
N HIS A 196 10.11 10.72 -29.14
CA HIS A 196 11.06 11.79 -29.37
C HIS A 196 12.48 11.36 -29.07
N CYS A 197 13.42 11.76 -29.96
CA CYS A 197 14.86 11.71 -29.73
C CYS A 197 15.40 13.12 -29.53
N LEU A 198 15.87 13.43 -28.35
CA LEU A 198 16.46 14.73 -27.99
C LEU A 198 17.96 14.74 -28.36
N SER A 199 18.28 14.89 -29.62
CA SER A 199 19.65 14.84 -30.17
C SER A 199 20.59 15.93 -29.63
N LYS A 200 20.04 17.02 -29.07
CA LYS A 200 20.84 18.08 -28.42
C LYS A 200 21.43 17.66 -27.08
N HIS A 201 20.87 16.64 -26.44
CA HIS A 201 21.34 16.09 -25.17
C HIS A 201 22.36 14.96 -25.43
N VAL A 202 23.60 15.33 -25.68
CA VAL A 202 24.67 14.40 -26.00
C VAL A 202 25.28 13.81 -24.73
N GLU A 203 25.45 12.50 -24.69
CA GLU A 203 26.04 11.74 -23.59
C GLU A 203 25.47 12.09 -22.19
N PRO A 204 24.15 11.99 -22.01
CA PRO A 204 23.51 12.32 -20.75
C PRO A 204 23.93 11.31 -19.66
N THR A 205 24.19 11.80 -18.45
CA THR A 205 24.52 10.98 -17.28
C THR A 205 23.39 10.89 -16.28
N HIS A 206 22.69 12.01 -16.10
CA HIS A 206 21.57 12.15 -15.19
C HIS A 206 20.45 12.94 -15.83
N LEU A 207 19.24 12.55 -15.47
CA LEU A 207 18.00 13.24 -15.85
C LEU A 207 17.26 13.70 -14.60
N GLU A 208 16.64 14.85 -14.68
CA GLU A 208 15.67 15.30 -13.68
C GLU A 208 14.54 16.05 -14.37
N PHE A 209 13.31 15.80 -13.93
CA PHE A 209 12.14 16.49 -14.47
C PHE A 209 11.62 17.53 -13.49
N LEU A 210 11.42 18.75 -13.97
CA LEU A 210 10.93 19.88 -13.22
C LEU A 210 9.42 20.06 -13.48
N PRO A 211 8.54 19.51 -12.63
CA PRO A 211 7.11 19.39 -12.95
C PRO A 211 6.37 20.73 -13.04
N TYR A 212 6.82 21.74 -12.33
CA TYR A 212 6.20 23.08 -12.36
C TYR A 212 6.55 23.88 -13.58
N HIS A 213 7.69 23.59 -14.20
CA HIS A 213 8.21 24.30 -15.37
C HIS A 213 8.09 23.50 -16.66
N PHE A 214 7.68 22.23 -16.57
CA PHE A 214 7.65 21.27 -17.70
C PHE A 214 9.01 21.14 -18.41
N LEU A 215 10.09 21.29 -17.66
CA LEU A 215 11.44 21.20 -18.18
C LEU A 215 12.10 19.86 -17.81
N LEU A 216 12.68 19.22 -18.80
CA LEU A 216 13.58 18.11 -18.61
C LEU A 216 15.01 18.65 -18.53
N ALA A 217 15.65 18.45 -17.39
CA ALA A 217 17.05 18.79 -17.17
C ALA A 217 17.92 17.56 -17.42
N SER A 218 19.01 17.71 -18.15
CA SER A 218 20.02 16.67 -18.32
C SER A 218 21.42 17.19 -17.99
N ALA A 219 22.16 16.40 -17.22
CA ALA A 219 23.58 16.62 -17.02
C ALA A 219 24.36 15.71 -17.96
N ALA A 220 25.32 16.27 -18.70
CA ALA A 220 26.14 15.54 -19.65
C ALA A 220 27.56 15.30 -19.12
N THR A 221 28.24 14.26 -19.64
CA THR A 221 29.68 14.00 -19.35
C THR A 221 30.59 15.17 -19.72
N SER A 222 30.19 15.96 -20.71
CA SER A 222 30.90 17.16 -21.15
C SER A 222 30.86 18.33 -20.15
N GLY A 223 30.14 18.19 -19.03
CA GLY A 223 30.01 19.23 -18.03
C GLY A 223 28.99 20.31 -18.39
N PHE A 224 28.04 20.03 -19.27
CA PHE A 224 26.92 20.88 -19.58
C PHE A 224 25.63 20.43 -18.90
N LEU A 225 24.88 21.37 -18.39
CA LEU A 225 23.52 21.17 -17.90
C LEU A 225 22.57 21.80 -18.93
N LYS A 226 21.67 20.97 -19.46
CA LYS A 226 20.74 21.38 -20.52
C LYS A 226 19.30 21.25 -20.05
N TYR A 227 18.49 22.24 -20.38
CA TYR A 227 17.06 22.27 -20.08
C TYR A 227 16.27 22.26 -21.38
N THR A 228 15.39 21.31 -21.54
CA THR A 228 14.48 21.20 -22.69
C THR A 228 13.05 21.25 -22.21
N ASP A 229 12.24 22.03 -22.88
CA ASP A 229 10.80 22.06 -22.69
C ASP A 229 10.20 20.79 -23.30
N THR A 230 9.55 19.98 -22.46
CA THR A 230 8.96 18.71 -22.89
C THR A 230 7.70 18.87 -23.72
N SER A 231 7.06 20.05 -23.68
CA SER A 231 5.87 20.35 -24.49
C SER A 231 6.21 20.73 -25.93
N THR A 232 7.31 21.44 -26.13
CA THR A 232 7.74 21.94 -27.46
C THR A 232 8.93 21.18 -28.03
N GLY A 233 9.66 20.43 -27.19
CA GLY A 233 10.92 19.76 -27.57
C GLY A 233 12.08 20.73 -27.81
N GLN A 234 11.93 22.02 -27.46
CA GLN A 234 12.97 23.04 -27.70
C GLN A 234 13.94 23.13 -26.53
N LEU A 235 15.22 23.30 -26.84
CA LEU A 235 16.26 23.60 -25.85
C LEU A 235 16.06 25.01 -25.33
N VAL A 236 15.80 25.17 -24.05
CA VAL A 236 15.55 26.46 -23.38
C VAL A 236 16.84 27.09 -22.90
N ALA A 237 17.70 26.31 -22.28
CA ALA A 237 18.98 26.79 -21.75
C ALA A 237 20.07 25.71 -21.79
N GLU A 238 21.30 26.16 -21.97
CA GLU A 238 22.50 25.33 -21.86
C GLU A 238 23.50 26.07 -20.97
N LEU A 239 23.86 25.42 -19.83
CA LEU A 239 24.73 26.03 -18.85
C LEU A 239 25.99 25.19 -18.67
N PRO A 240 27.20 25.77 -18.86
CA PRO A 240 28.43 25.08 -18.55
C PRO A 240 28.59 24.98 -17.02
N THR A 241 28.76 23.78 -16.51
CA THR A 241 29.14 23.54 -15.11
C THR A 241 30.65 23.63 -15.02
N ARG A 242 31.15 24.68 -14.39
CA ARG A 242 32.62 24.76 -14.14
C ARG A 242 32.98 23.69 -13.11
N LYS A 243 33.98 22.90 -13.44
CA LYS A 243 34.71 22.07 -12.48
C LYS A 243 35.61 22.91 -11.61
#